data_b81a8b8cbdcf1324545713f70beaf270
#
_entry.id   b81a8b8cbdcf1324545713f70beaf270
#
_cell.length_a   1.000
_cell.length_b   1.000
_cell.length_c   1.000
_cell.angle_alpha   90.00
_cell.angle_beta   90.00
_cell.angle_gamma   90.00
#
_symmetry.space_group_name_H-M   'P 1'
#
loop_
_entity.id
_entity.type
_entity.pdbx_description
1 polymer ?
#
loop_
_entity_poly.entity_id
_entity_poly.type
_entity_poly.pdbx_seq_one_letter_code
_entity_poly.pdbx_strand_id
1 'polypeptide(L)'
;MERVVYQQMAELDQRHWWYRARREVIAALIRRLANPAPGAEILEIGCGTGHNLAMLGEFGYVDALELDEEVRAFAEQRLGRSIMSAPLPELADVPERHYGLVGAFDVIEHIDDDAAAVASIATRLRPGGKFVMTVPAHPWMWSAHDVVNHHKRRYSKRALRALIESSPLKLDRIGYFNSLLFPAAVAERLSSKLRGKNNSDLVLPPAPFNAALERTFALERHLVGRLPLPVGLSLFAVASAR
;
A
#
# COMPACT_ATOMS: atom_id res chain seq x y z
N MET A 1 -11.26 -8.99 2.22
CA MET A 1 -10.87 -9.54 0.88
C MET A 1 -11.33 -10.99 0.81
N GLU A 2 -11.76 -11.48 -0.36
CA GLU A 2 -12.16 -12.89 -0.51
C GLU A 2 -10.93 -13.81 -0.44
N ARG A 3 -11.07 -15.02 0.17
CA ARG A 3 -9.94 -15.98 0.34
C ARG A 3 -9.23 -16.35 -0.96
N VAL A 4 -10.01 -16.55 -2.02
CA VAL A 4 -9.45 -16.89 -3.34
C VAL A 4 -8.49 -15.82 -3.86
N VAL A 5 -8.71 -14.55 -3.50
CA VAL A 5 -7.86 -13.43 -3.89
C VAL A 5 -6.50 -13.50 -3.18
N TYR A 6 -6.47 -13.88 -1.91
CA TYR A 6 -5.20 -14.05 -1.17
C TYR A 6 -4.36 -15.20 -1.73
N GLN A 7 -5.00 -16.33 -2.08
CA GLN A 7 -4.27 -17.45 -2.69
C GLN A 7 -3.68 -17.06 -4.05
N GLN A 8 -4.47 -16.39 -4.91
CA GLN A 8 -3.98 -15.86 -6.18
C GLN A 8 -2.87 -14.81 -5.96
N MET A 9 -2.99 -13.96 -4.94
CA MET A 9 -1.96 -13.01 -4.58
C MET A 9 -0.65 -13.72 -4.22
N ALA A 10 -0.70 -14.75 -3.36
CA ALA A 10 0.48 -15.51 -2.95
C ALA A 10 1.21 -16.16 -4.13
N GLU A 11 0.46 -16.67 -5.12
CA GLU A 11 0.99 -17.29 -6.33
C GLU A 11 1.58 -16.28 -7.33
N LEU A 12 0.99 -15.09 -7.41
CA LEU A 12 1.26 -14.12 -8.47
C LEU A 12 2.16 -12.97 -8.05
N ASP A 13 2.27 -12.65 -6.74
CA ASP A 13 2.93 -11.44 -6.26
C ASP A 13 4.43 -11.34 -6.61
N GLN A 14 5.09 -12.48 -6.89
CA GLN A 14 6.48 -12.53 -7.35
C GLN A 14 6.61 -12.43 -8.88
N ARG A 15 5.52 -12.63 -9.63
CA ARG A 15 5.56 -12.76 -11.09
C ARG A 15 4.74 -11.67 -11.79
N HIS A 16 3.69 -11.21 -11.16
CA HIS A 16 2.77 -10.24 -11.75
C HIS A 16 3.40 -8.84 -11.75
N TRP A 17 3.35 -8.19 -12.90
CA TRP A 17 3.94 -6.88 -13.18
C TRP A 17 3.63 -5.80 -12.13
N TRP A 18 2.36 -5.79 -11.66
CA TRP A 18 1.88 -4.76 -10.74
C TRP A 18 2.59 -4.85 -9.37
N TYR A 19 2.69 -6.04 -8.77
CA TYR A 19 3.34 -6.22 -7.48
C TYR A 19 4.83 -5.91 -7.56
N ARG A 20 5.50 -6.35 -8.63
CA ARG A 20 6.94 -6.16 -8.81
C ARG A 20 7.28 -4.69 -8.97
N ALA A 21 6.65 -3.99 -9.92
CA ALA A 21 6.88 -2.57 -10.16
C ALA A 21 6.46 -1.71 -8.97
N ARG A 22 5.35 -2.07 -8.30
CA ARG A 22 4.86 -1.35 -7.14
C ARG A 22 5.85 -1.38 -5.97
N ARG A 23 6.46 -2.53 -5.68
CA ARG A 23 7.52 -2.62 -4.66
C ARG A 23 8.69 -1.68 -4.96
N GLU A 24 9.14 -1.59 -6.21
CA GLU A 24 10.21 -0.66 -6.61
C GLU A 24 9.82 0.82 -6.40
N VAL A 25 8.57 1.17 -6.70
CA VAL A 25 8.03 2.52 -6.49
C VAL A 25 7.93 2.84 -5.00
N ILE A 26 7.41 1.92 -4.18
CA ILE A 26 7.31 2.09 -2.73
C ILE A 26 8.72 2.18 -2.11
N ALA A 27 9.65 1.33 -2.49
CA ALA A 27 11.04 1.43 -2.04
C ALA A 27 11.66 2.79 -2.37
N ALA A 28 11.39 3.32 -3.56
CA ALA A 28 11.86 4.65 -3.94
C ALA A 28 11.21 5.78 -3.12
N LEU A 29 9.91 5.65 -2.78
CA LEU A 29 9.23 6.59 -1.86
C LEU A 29 9.86 6.55 -0.47
N ILE A 30 10.04 5.36 0.09
CA ILE A 30 10.64 5.18 1.42
C ILE A 30 12.05 5.79 1.43
N ARG A 31 12.89 5.44 0.47
CA ARG A 31 14.29 5.91 0.39
C ARG A 31 14.40 7.43 0.27
N ARG A 32 13.46 8.08 -0.42
CA ARG A 32 13.51 9.53 -0.68
C ARG A 32 12.82 10.39 0.35
N LEU A 33 11.70 9.91 0.87
CA LEU A 33 10.79 10.75 1.66
C LEU A 33 10.74 10.36 3.14
N ALA A 34 10.86 9.07 3.45
CA ALA A 34 10.90 8.58 4.82
C ALA A 34 12.34 8.47 5.33
N ASN A 35 13.25 7.95 4.50
CA ASN A 35 14.69 7.81 4.77
C ASN A 35 14.97 7.34 6.22
N PRO A 36 14.47 6.16 6.63
CA PRO A 36 14.68 5.67 7.99
C PRO A 36 16.18 5.53 8.30
N ALA A 37 16.55 5.73 9.55
CA ALA A 37 17.92 5.52 9.99
C ALA A 37 18.33 4.04 9.79
N PRO A 38 19.62 3.75 9.54
CA PRO A 38 20.11 2.38 9.49
C PRO A 38 19.71 1.58 10.73
N GLY A 39 19.17 0.37 10.55
CA GLY A 39 18.68 -0.48 11.63
C GLY A 39 17.39 0.02 12.30
N ALA A 40 16.61 0.86 11.63
CA ALA A 40 15.33 1.31 12.15
C ALA A 40 14.36 0.13 12.35
N GLU A 41 13.58 0.20 13.43
CA GLU A 41 12.41 -0.66 13.60
C GLU A 41 11.30 -0.21 12.65
N ILE A 42 10.80 -1.15 11.85
CA ILE A 42 9.80 -0.93 10.80
C ILE A 42 8.58 -1.78 11.09
N LEU A 43 7.40 -1.24 10.94
CA LEU A 43 6.15 -1.97 11.02
C LEU A 43 5.41 -1.91 9.68
N GLU A 44 5.04 -3.06 9.12
CA GLU A 44 4.04 -3.13 8.05
C GLU A 44 2.69 -3.54 8.62
N ILE A 45 1.68 -2.69 8.46
CA ILE A 45 0.31 -2.97 8.87
C ILE A 45 -0.44 -3.55 7.68
N GLY A 46 -1.11 -4.70 7.90
CA GLY A 46 -1.83 -5.41 6.85
C GLY A 46 -0.90 -5.94 5.77
N CYS A 47 0.13 -6.70 6.18
CA CYS A 47 1.16 -7.18 5.25
C CYS A 47 0.65 -8.21 4.22
N GLY A 48 -0.57 -8.70 4.37
CA GLY A 48 -1.13 -9.73 3.50
C GLY A 48 -0.23 -10.97 3.47
N THR A 49 0.05 -11.46 2.28
CA THR A 49 0.97 -12.61 2.07
C THR A 49 2.46 -12.28 2.31
N GLY A 50 2.77 -11.09 2.80
CA GLY A 50 4.15 -10.67 3.11
C GLY A 50 4.98 -10.28 1.90
N HIS A 51 4.36 -9.91 0.79
CA HIS A 51 5.05 -9.62 -0.47
C HIS A 51 5.97 -8.40 -0.42
N ASN A 52 5.79 -7.48 0.53
CA ASN A 52 6.67 -6.31 0.73
C ASN A 52 7.76 -6.54 1.77
N LEU A 53 7.69 -7.58 2.60
CA LEU A 53 8.56 -7.75 3.76
C LEU A 53 10.05 -7.77 3.40
N ALA A 54 10.42 -8.47 2.33
CA ALA A 54 11.81 -8.49 1.86
C ALA A 54 12.29 -7.10 1.42
N MET A 55 11.47 -6.34 0.73
CA MET A 55 11.78 -4.96 0.31
C MET A 55 11.91 -4.03 1.52
N LEU A 56 11.04 -4.15 2.52
CA LEU A 56 11.12 -3.36 3.74
C LEU A 56 12.36 -3.71 4.56
N GLY A 57 12.79 -4.98 4.55
CA GLY A 57 14.01 -5.45 5.17
C GLY A 57 15.29 -4.79 4.67
N GLU A 58 15.28 -4.17 3.47
CA GLU A 58 16.39 -3.35 2.98
C GLU A 58 16.60 -2.06 3.81
N PHE A 59 15.59 -1.64 4.58
CA PHE A 59 15.59 -0.39 5.33
C PHE A 59 15.76 -0.56 6.85
N GLY A 60 15.54 -1.77 7.38
CA GLY A 60 15.65 -2.02 8.82
C GLY A 60 15.07 -3.35 9.27
N TYR A 61 14.78 -3.46 10.56
CA TYR A 61 14.15 -4.65 11.16
C TYR A 61 12.63 -4.55 10.99
N VAL A 62 12.03 -5.58 10.37
CA VAL A 62 10.61 -5.52 9.98
C VAL A 62 9.76 -6.34 10.91
N ASP A 63 8.85 -5.69 11.62
CA ASP A 63 7.67 -6.31 12.21
C ASP A 63 6.48 -6.16 11.25
N ALA A 64 5.50 -7.05 11.38
CA ALA A 64 4.34 -7.02 10.51
C ALA A 64 3.05 -7.41 11.25
N LEU A 65 1.92 -6.93 10.73
CA LEU A 65 0.58 -7.27 11.19
C LEU A 65 -0.24 -7.87 10.05
N GLU A 66 -0.93 -8.96 10.33
CA GLU A 66 -1.96 -9.53 9.47
C GLU A 66 -3.04 -10.20 10.32
N LEU A 67 -4.32 -9.89 10.04
CA LEU A 67 -5.45 -10.40 10.80
C LEU A 67 -5.87 -11.80 10.40
N ASP A 68 -5.86 -12.07 9.09
CA ASP A 68 -6.27 -13.38 8.57
C ASP A 68 -5.17 -14.42 8.88
N GLU A 69 -5.53 -15.46 9.63
CA GLU A 69 -4.60 -16.48 10.11
C GLU A 69 -3.94 -17.26 8.96
N GLU A 70 -4.71 -17.63 7.94
CA GLU A 70 -4.18 -18.39 6.79
C GLU A 70 -3.22 -17.53 5.97
N VAL A 71 -3.58 -16.26 5.76
CA VAL A 71 -2.75 -15.28 5.04
C VAL A 71 -1.49 -14.94 5.82
N ARG A 72 -1.61 -14.80 7.15
CA ARG A 72 -0.48 -14.55 8.06
C ARG A 72 0.55 -15.68 7.98
N ALA A 73 0.11 -16.95 7.87
CA ALA A 73 1.02 -18.08 7.75
C ALA A 73 1.94 -17.97 6.50
N PHE A 74 1.46 -17.45 5.37
CA PHE A 74 2.32 -17.16 4.22
C PHE A 74 3.37 -16.09 4.52
N ALA A 75 2.97 -15.03 5.20
CA ALA A 75 3.88 -13.96 5.57
C ALA A 75 4.92 -14.42 6.60
N GLU A 76 4.53 -15.23 7.59
CA GLU A 76 5.43 -15.84 8.58
C GLU A 76 6.49 -16.73 7.91
N GLN A 77 6.08 -17.53 6.93
CA GLN A 77 7.02 -18.35 6.16
C GLN A 77 8.05 -17.48 5.42
N ARG A 78 7.64 -16.34 4.88
CA ARG A 78 8.52 -15.41 4.15
C ARG A 78 9.45 -14.63 5.07
N LEU A 79 8.94 -14.23 6.23
CA LEU A 79 9.72 -13.48 7.23
C LEU A 79 10.64 -14.35 8.06
N GLY A 80 10.33 -15.67 8.15
CA GLY A 80 11.04 -16.63 8.98
C GLY A 80 10.78 -16.50 10.48
N ARG A 81 9.74 -15.78 10.88
CA ARG A 81 9.30 -15.59 12.27
C ARG A 81 7.81 -15.23 12.36
N SER A 82 7.27 -15.29 13.57
CA SER A 82 5.86 -14.96 13.84
C SER A 82 5.54 -13.51 13.49
N ILE A 83 4.31 -13.31 13.03
CA ILE A 83 3.71 -12.03 12.69
C ILE A 83 2.57 -11.74 13.66
N MET A 84 2.48 -10.50 14.12
CA MET A 84 1.45 -10.07 15.07
C MET A 84 0.06 -10.04 14.43
N SER A 85 -0.96 -10.23 15.26
CA SER A 85 -2.37 -10.07 14.87
C SER A 85 -3.01 -9.03 15.77
N ALA A 86 -3.20 -7.83 15.25
CA ALA A 86 -3.84 -6.74 15.96
C ALA A 86 -4.71 -5.91 15.00
N PRO A 87 -6.01 -5.78 15.25
CA PRO A 87 -6.90 -4.99 14.41
C PRO A 87 -6.65 -3.49 14.55
N LEU A 88 -6.95 -2.76 13.46
CA LEU A 88 -7.13 -1.31 13.52
C LEU A 88 -8.58 -0.99 13.92
N PRO A 89 -8.80 0.04 14.73
CA PRO A 89 -7.81 1.01 15.23
C PRO A 89 -7.09 0.63 16.53
N GLU A 90 -7.43 -0.49 17.17
CA GLU A 90 -7.01 -0.81 18.55
C GLU A 90 -5.49 -1.03 18.64
N LEU A 91 -4.88 -1.77 17.70
CA LEU A 91 -3.47 -2.14 17.70
C LEU A 91 -2.97 -2.67 19.06
N ALA A 92 -3.78 -3.52 19.71
CA ALA A 92 -3.43 -4.11 20.99
C ALA A 92 -2.08 -4.85 20.89
N ASP A 93 -1.27 -4.74 21.94
CA ASP A 93 0.05 -5.38 22.08
C ASP A 93 1.11 -4.93 21.04
N VAL A 94 0.78 -3.96 20.18
CA VAL A 94 1.78 -3.34 19.29
C VAL A 94 2.53 -2.23 20.05
N PRO A 95 3.88 -2.28 20.14
CA PRO A 95 4.64 -1.32 20.92
C PRO A 95 4.39 0.14 20.53
N GLU A 96 4.16 0.99 21.50
CA GLU A 96 4.01 2.44 21.30
C GLU A 96 5.36 3.14 21.21
N ARG A 97 5.43 4.25 20.43
CA ARG A 97 6.61 5.11 20.26
C ARG A 97 7.89 4.33 19.91
N HIS A 98 7.74 3.24 19.18
CA HIS A 98 8.81 2.29 18.91
C HIS A 98 9.35 2.42 17.49
N TYR A 99 8.46 2.49 16.50
CA TYR A 99 8.84 2.35 15.10
C TYR A 99 9.39 3.65 14.49
N GLY A 100 10.49 3.51 13.75
CA GLY A 100 11.05 4.60 12.93
C GLY A 100 10.32 4.78 11.62
N LEU A 101 9.68 3.71 11.13
CA LEU A 101 8.84 3.69 9.94
C LEU A 101 7.63 2.79 10.16
N VAL A 102 6.44 3.28 9.87
CA VAL A 102 5.24 2.46 9.74
C VAL A 102 4.74 2.55 8.31
N GLY A 103 4.50 1.40 7.68
CA GLY A 103 3.92 1.27 6.34
C GLY A 103 2.50 0.72 6.40
N ALA A 104 1.56 1.29 5.64
CA ALA A 104 0.24 0.73 5.39
C ALA A 104 -0.05 0.86 3.88
N PHE A 105 0.03 -0.25 3.16
CA PHE A 105 -0.02 -0.25 1.70
C PHE A 105 -1.31 -0.89 1.20
N ASP A 106 -2.30 -0.06 0.85
CA ASP A 106 -3.67 -0.42 0.49
C ASP A 106 -4.38 -1.18 1.64
N VAL A 107 -4.43 -0.52 2.81
CA VAL A 107 -5.03 -1.02 4.04
C VAL A 107 -6.13 -0.08 4.55
N ILE A 108 -5.88 1.21 4.58
CA ILE A 108 -6.75 2.20 5.25
C ILE A 108 -8.12 2.30 4.57
N GLU A 109 -8.22 2.03 3.29
CA GLU A 109 -9.49 1.96 2.54
C GLU A 109 -10.43 0.84 3.02
N HIS A 110 -9.92 -0.15 3.74
CA HIS A 110 -10.70 -1.25 4.31
C HIS A 110 -11.28 -0.94 5.70
N ILE A 111 -10.79 0.10 6.37
CA ILE A 111 -11.14 0.42 7.76
C ILE A 111 -12.33 1.38 7.78
N ASP A 112 -13.36 1.06 8.58
CA ASP A 112 -14.56 1.91 8.67
C ASP A 112 -14.22 3.26 9.30
N ASP A 113 -13.51 3.29 10.43
CA ASP A 113 -12.99 4.50 11.07
C ASP A 113 -11.52 4.72 10.70
N ASP A 114 -11.29 5.24 9.50
CA ASP A 114 -9.95 5.52 9.00
C ASP A 114 -9.23 6.62 9.81
N ALA A 115 -9.97 7.55 10.41
CA ALA A 115 -9.41 8.60 11.25
C ALA A 115 -8.85 8.04 12.56
N ALA A 116 -9.61 7.19 13.24
CA ALA A 116 -9.13 6.48 14.43
C ALA A 116 -7.93 5.58 14.12
N ALA A 117 -7.97 4.87 12.96
CA ALA A 117 -6.86 4.03 12.52
C ALA A 117 -5.56 4.84 12.33
N VAL A 118 -5.61 5.97 11.62
CA VAL A 118 -4.43 6.83 11.40
C VAL A 118 -3.95 7.46 12.71
N ALA A 119 -4.86 7.83 13.62
CA ALA A 119 -4.50 8.35 14.94
C ALA A 119 -3.79 7.28 15.80
N SER A 120 -4.28 6.04 15.77
CA SER A 120 -3.64 4.91 16.47
C SER A 120 -2.27 4.56 15.88
N ILE A 121 -2.13 4.56 14.57
CA ILE A 121 -0.84 4.36 13.90
C ILE A 121 0.18 5.42 14.36
N ALA A 122 -0.26 6.67 14.52
CA ALA A 122 0.61 7.75 14.97
C ALA A 122 1.24 7.48 16.34
N THR A 123 0.52 6.79 17.26
CA THR A 123 1.07 6.45 18.58
C THR A 123 2.15 5.37 18.54
N ARG A 124 2.25 4.59 17.47
CA ARG A 124 3.28 3.54 17.30
C ARG A 124 4.62 4.10 16.81
N LEU A 125 4.59 5.29 16.23
CA LEU A 125 5.81 5.96 15.76
C LEU A 125 6.60 6.56 16.90
N ARG A 126 7.92 6.40 16.87
CA ARG A 126 8.83 7.18 17.73
C ARG A 126 8.84 8.65 17.29
N PRO A 127 9.28 9.58 18.16
CA PRO A 127 9.44 10.99 17.75
C PRO A 127 10.27 11.12 16.47
N GLY A 128 9.74 11.84 15.48
CA GLY A 128 10.34 11.96 14.14
C GLY A 128 10.20 10.75 13.24
N GLY A 129 9.58 9.65 13.71
CA GLY A 129 9.26 8.49 12.89
C GLY A 129 8.32 8.83 11.75
N LYS A 130 8.32 8.01 10.70
CA LYS A 130 7.57 8.27 9.46
C LYS A 130 6.45 7.25 9.25
N PHE A 131 5.29 7.75 8.86
CA PHE A 131 4.19 6.94 8.32
C PHE A 131 4.17 7.07 6.81
N VAL A 132 4.23 5.95 6.11
CA VAL A 132 4.11 5.86 4.65
C VAL A 132 2.89 5.02 4.32
N MET A 133 1.93 5.60 3.61
CA MET A 133 0.74 4.88 3.19
C MET A 133 0.46 5.02 1.71
N THR A 134 -0.21 4.02 1.15
CA THR A 134 -0.81 4.08 -0.17
C THR A 134 -2.28 3.71 -0.11
N VAL A 135 -3.09 4.33 -0.97
CA VAL A 135 -4.53 4.06 -1.09
C VAL A 135 -4.97 4.20 -2.54
N PRO A 136 -6.07 3.53 -2.96
CA PRO A 136 -6.63 3.72 -4.29
C PRO A 136 -7.17 5.14 -4.46
N ALA A 137 -6.81 5.74 -5.59
CA ALA A 137 -7.23 7.09 -5.95
C ALA A 137 -8.60 7.11 -6.65
N HIS A 138 -9.17 8.31 -6.72
CA HIS A 138 -10.35 8.63 -7.52
C HIS A 138 -11.64 7.86 -7.16
N PRO A 139 -12.52 8.42 -6.30
CA PRO A 139 -13.80 7.79 -5.95
C PRO A 139 -14.65 7.40 -7.17
N TRP A 140 -14.59 8.17 -8.27
CA TRP A 140 -15.33 7.88 -9.53
C TRP A 140 -14.82 6.62 -10.27
N MET A 141 -13.65 6.10 -9.92
CA MET A 141 -13.10 4.86 -10.48
C MET A 141 -13.56 3.59 -9.73
N TRP A 142 -14.54 3.70 -8.83
CA TRP A 142 -15.11 2.55 -8.14
C TRP A 142 -15.57 1.45 -9.09
N SER A 143 -15.30 0.19 -8.76
CA SER A 143 -15.56 -0.94 -9.65
C SER A 143 -15.75 -2.25 -8.90
N ALA A 144 -15.98 -3.34 -9.64
CA ALA A 144 -16.05 -4.70 -9.10
C ALA A 144 -14.78 -5.10 -8.34
N HIS A 145 -13.60 -4.63 -8.76
CA HIS A 145 -12.36 -4.83 -8.04
C HIS A 145 -12.45 -4.33 -6.58
N ASP A 146 -13.00 -3.14 -6.37
CA ASP A 146 -13.16 -2.59 -5.02
C ASP A 146 -14.12 -3.43 -4.17
N VAL A 147 -15.19 -3.94 -4.79
CA VAL A 147 -16.18 -4.80 -4.12
C VAL A 147 -15.56 -6.12 -3.67
N VAL A 148 -14.85 -6.81 -4.57
CA VAL A 148 -14.18 -8.10 -4.30
C VAL A 148 -13.10 -7.96 -3.23
N ASN A 149 -12.41 -6.83 -3.22
CA ASN A 149 -11.41 -6.52 -2.19
C ASN A 149 -12.01 -5.97 -0.89
N HIS A 150 -13.34 -5.83 -0.80
CA HIS A 150 -14.06 -5.27 0.35
C HIS A 150 -13.57 -3.87 0.74
N HIS A 151 -13.21 -3.04 -0.25
CA HIS A 151 -12.92 -1.64 -0.01
C HIS A 151 -14.15 -0.94 0.55
N LYS A 152 -13.97 -0.01 1.46
CA LYS A 152 -15.00 0.89 1.96
C LYS A 152 -15.03 2.18 1.14
N ARG A 153 -13.88 2.58 0.61
CA ARG A 153 -13.70 3.86 -0.11
C ARG A 153 -12.50 3.89 -1.02
N ARG A 154 -12.51 4.87 -1.91
CA ARG A 154 -11.33 5.40 -2.62
C ARG A 154 -11.14 6.85 -2.23
N TYR A 155 -9.93 7.35 -2.32
CA TYR A 155 -9.61 8.69 -1.84
C TYR A 155 -9.42 9.69 -2.99
N SER A 156 -9.90 10.93 -2.77
CA SER A 156 -9.35 12.09 -3.47
C SER A 156 -8.10 12.58 -2.72
N LYS A 157 -7.22 13.27 -3.43
CA LYS A 157 -6.02 13.87 -2.78
C LYS A 157 -6.39 14.82 -1.64
N ARG A 158 -7.53 15.54 -1.77
CA ARG A 158 -8.05 16.43 -0.73
C ARG A 158 -8.52 15.64 0.50
N ALA A 159 -9.27 14.55 0.30
CA ALA A 159 -9.76 13.72 1.40
C ALA A 159 -8.60 13.05 2.15
N LEU A 160 -7.61 12.49 1.43
CA LEU A 160 -6.45 11.89 2.06
C LEU A 160 -5.62 12.91 2.84
N ARG A 161 -5.46 14.13 2.32
CA ARG A 161 -4.81 15.22 3.05
C ARG A 161 -5.55 15.53 4.35
N ALA A 162 -6.87 15.73 4.29
CA ALA A 162 -7.69 16.03 5.45
C ALA A 162 -7.61 14.93 6.51
N LEU A 163 -7.61 13.65 6.09
CA LEU A 163 -7.44 12.51 6.98
C LEU A 163 -6.12 12.58 7.77
N ILE A 164 -5.00 12.83 7.09
CA ILE A 164 -3.70 12.94 7.78
C ILE A 164 -3.64 14.18 8.67
N GLU A 165 -4.14 15.32 8.20
CA GLU A 165 -4.09 16.59 8.94
C GLU A 165 -5.02 16.59 10.18
N SER A 166 -6.07 15.75 10.20
CA SER A 166 -6.93 15.54 11.39
C SER A 166 -6.29 14.65 12.48
N SER A 167 -5.16 14.01 12.19
CA SER A 167 -4.44 13.13 13.10
C SER A 167 -3.28 13.88 13.82
N PRO A 168 -2.62 13.26 14.83
CA PRO A 168 -1.42 13.82 15.45
C PRO A 168 -0.20 13.94 14.52
N LEU A 169 -0.30 13.44 13.29
CA LEU A 169 0.80 13.47 12.33
C LEU A 169 0.92 14.83 11.64
N LYS A 170 2.12 15.10 11.14
CA LYS A 170 2.40 16.21 10.22
C LYS A 170 2.55 15.64 8.81
N LEU A 171 1.72 16.09 7.86
CA LEU A 171 1.84 15.70 6.46
C LEU A 171 3.12 16.30 5.86
N ASP A 172 4.04 15.44 5.43
CA ASP A 172 5.29 15.86 4.76
C ASP A 172 5.11 15.92 3.24
N ARG A 173 4.50 14.89 2.67
CA ARG A 173 4.28 14.78 1.23
C ARG A 173 3.03 13.98 0.91
N ILE A 174 2.34 14.38 -0.17
CA ILE A 174 1.23 13.64 -0.76
C ILE A 174 1.31 13.72 -2.28
N GLY A 175 1.09 12.62 -2.98
CA GLY A 175 1.18 12.59 -4.43
C GLY A 175 0.47 11.40 -5.04
N TYR A 176 0.43 11.40 -6.36
CA TYR A 176 -0.04 10.26 -7.15
C TYR A 176 1.13 9.37 -7.55
N PHE A 177 0.82 8.12 -7.84
CA PHE A 177 1.67 7.18 -8.56
C PHE A 177 0.79 6.20 -9.35
N ASN A 178 1.41 5.29 -10.11
CA ASN A 178 0.76 4.53 -11.16
C ASN A 178 0.08 5.48 -12.17
N SER A 179 0.86 6.47 -12.61
CA SER A 179 0.45 7.58 -13.46
C SER A 179 0.64 7.28 -14.94
N LEU A 180 1.73 6.57 -15.28
CA LEU A 180 2.05 6.24 -16.66
C LEU A 180 1.03 5.28 -17.28
N LEU A 181 0.46 4.39 -16.48
CA LEU A 181 -0.59 3.46 -16.89
C LEU A 181 -2.00 4.01 -16.70
N PHE A 182 -2.16 5.20 -16.10
CA PHE A 182 -3.46 5.80 -15.81
C PHE A 182 -4.35 5.96 -17.05
N PRO A 183 -3.88 6.46 -18.21
CA PRO A 183 -4.72 6.59 -19.41
C PRO A 183 -5.25 5.23 -19.90
N ALA A 184 -4.41 4.20 -19.90
CA ALA A 184 -4.81 2.86 -20.31
C ALA A 184 -5.85 2.25 -19.36
N ALA A 185 -5.66 2.42 -18.04
CA ALA A 185 -6.61 1.94 -17.04
C ALA A 185 -7.96 2.66 -17.12
N VAL A 186 -7.98 3.98 -17.39
CA VAL A 186 -9.22 4.73 -17.63
C VAL A 186 -9.93 4.21 -18.88
N ALA A 187 -9.21 4.03 -19.98
CA ALA A 187 -9.78 3.51 -21.21
C ALA A 187 -10.38 2.11 -21.02
N GLU A 188 -9.66 1.22 -20.31
CA GLU A 188 -10.18 -0.12 -19.96
C GLU A 188 -11.43 -0.02 -19.08
N ARG A 189 -11.43 0.84 -18.06
CA ARG A 189 -12.59 1.02 -17.16
C ARG A 189 -13.83 1.52 -17.91
N LEU A 190 -13.66 2.46 -18.84
CA LEU A 190 -14.77 2.95 -19.68
C LEU A 190 -15.28 1.86 -20.62
N SER A 191 -14.37 1.11 -21.24
CA SER A 191 -14.73 0.05 -22.18
C SER A 191 -15.40 -1.15 -21.48
N SER A 192 -14.97 -1.51 -20.27
CA SER A 192 -15.59 -2.60 -19.49
C SER A 192 -17.00 -2.25 -19.02
N LYS A 193 -17.23 -0.99 -18.61
CA LYS A 193 -18.59 -0.49 -18.31
C LYS A 193 -19.53 -0.59 -19.50
N LEU A 194 -19.03 -0.27 -20.71
CA LEU A 194 -19.83 -0.37 -21.93
C LEU A 194 -20.13 -1.81 -22.34
N ARG A 195 -19.21 -2.73 -22.07
CA ARG A 195 -19.34 -4.15 -22.44
C ARG A 195 -20.02 -5.03 -21.37
N GLY A 196 -20.29 -4.47 -20.18
CA GLY A 196 -20.88 -5.22 -19.07
C GLY A 196 -20.01 -6.38 -18.55
N LYS A 197 -18.69 -6.37 -18.84
CA LYS A 197 -17.76 -7.40 -18.41
C LYS A 197 -16.99 -6.95 -17.17
N ASN A 198 -17.09 -7.73 -16.10
CA ASN A 198 -16.24 -7.59 -14.91
C ASN A 198 -15.07 -8.57 -15.05
N ASN A 199 -13.93 -8.10 -15.53
CA ASN A 199 -12.71 -8.91 -15.55
C ASN A 199 -12.01 -8.79 -14.17
N SER A 200 -11.46 -9.91 -13.67
CA SER A 200 -10.60 -9.88 -12.50
C SER A 200 -9.23 -9.29 -12.89
N ASP A 201 -8.74 -8.33 -12.11
CA ASP A 201 -7.46 -7.64 -12.35
C ASP A 201 -6.23 -8.53 -12.04
N LEU A 202 -6.44 -9.73 -11.48
CA LEU A 202 -5.38 -10.66 -11.03
C LEU A 202 -4.98 -11.73 -12.07
N VAL A 203 -5.32 -11.54 -13.34
CA VAL A 203 -4.87 -12.45 -14.40
C VAL A 203 -3.43 -12.09 -14.82
N LEU A 204 -2.51 -13.05 -14.76
CA LEU A 204 -1.15 -12.87 -15.25
C LEU A 204 -1.17 -12.69 -16.78
N PRO A 205 -0.77 -11.52 -17.31
CA PRO A 205 -0.69 -11.31 -18.74
C PRO A 205 0.37 -12.22 -19.40
N PRO A 206 0.30 -12.46 -20.72
CA PRO A 206 1.40 -13.10 -21.45
C PRO A 206 2.73 -12.41 -21.17
N ALA A 207 3.82 -13.20 -21.09
CA ALA A 207 5.12 -12.74 -20.63
C ALA A 207 5.62 -11.41 -21.23
N PRO A 208 5.53 -11.15 -22.57
CA PRO A 208 5.98 -9.89 -23.14
C PRO A 208 5.14 -8.69 -22.67
N PHE A 209 3.82 -8.86 -22.51
CA PHE A 209 2.94 -7.80 -21.98
C PHE A 209 3.18 -7.56 -20.50
N ASN A 210 3.33 -8.63 -19.72
CA ASN A 210 3.67 -8.51 -18.30
C ASN A 210 4.97 -7.72 -18.11
N ALA A 211 6.01 -8.04 -18.87
CA ALA A 211 7.28 -7.33 -18.80
C ALA A 211 7.19 -5.85 -19.29
N ALA A 212 6.38 -5.57 -20.29
CA ALA A 212 6.18 -4.20 -20.77
C ALA A 212 5.45 -3.34 -19.72
N LEU A 213 4.38 -3.86 -19.13
CA LEU A 213 3.63 -3.19 -18.06
C LEU A 213 4.51 -2.97 -16.82
N GLU A 214 5.29 -3.99 -16.42
CA GLU A 214 6.24 -3.90 -15.30
C GLU A 214 7.25 -2.78 -15.54
N ARG A 215 7.92 -2.78 -16.68
CA ARG A 215 8.92 -1.76 -17.03
C ARG A 215 8.32 -0.36 -17.03
N THR A 216 7.14 -0.20 -17.64
CA THR A 216 6.46 1.10 -17.72
C THR A 216 6.13 1.62 -16.32
N PHE A 217 5.53 0.80 -15.45
CA PHE A 217 5.21 1.22 -14.11
C PHE A 217 6.46 1.43 -13.25
N ALA A 218 7.45 0.55 -13.36
CA ALA A 218 8.71 0.65 -12.61
C ALA A 218 9.51 1.93 -12.95
N LEU A 219 9.34 2.55 -14.14
CA LEU A 219 9.94 3.86 -14.44
C LEU A 219 9.55 4.94 -13.44
N GLU A 220 8.37 4.82 -12.83
CA GLU A 220 7.91 5.80 -11.84
C GLU A 220 8.78 5.83 -10.59
N ARG A 221 9.56 4.79 -10.28
CA ARG A 221 10.57 4.82 -9.22
C ARG A 221 11.57 5.99 -9.37
N HIS A 222 11.78 6.48 -10.60
CA HIS A 222 12.66 7.62 -10.86
C HIS A 222 11.97 8.98 -10.67
N LEU A 223 10.64 9.01 -10.76
CA LEU A 223 9.81 10.22 -10.75
C LEU A 223 9.18 10.48 -9.37
N VAL A 224 8.67 9.41 -8.74
CA VAL A 224 7.91 9.49 -7.48
C VAL A 224 8.72 10.17 -6.38
N GLY A 225 8.10 11.12 -5.70
CA GLY A 225 8.77 11.92 -4.65
C GLY A 225 9.69 13.03 -5.17
N ARG A 226 10.08 13.01 -6.45
CA ARG A 226 10.87 14.08 -7.10
C ARG A 226 9.98 15.06 -7.86
N LEU A 227 9.09 14.52 -8.68
CA LEU A 227 8.19 15.30 -9.52
C LEU A 227 6.74 15.16 -9.02
N PRO A 228 5.95 16.24 -9.07
CA PRO A 228 4.52 16.17 -8.79
C PRO A 228 3.82 15.52 -9.99
N LEU A 229 3.49 14.24 -9.87
CA LEU A 229 2.64 13.58 -10.87
C LEU A 229 1.21 14.11 -10.74
N PRO A 230 0.58 14.57 -11.84
CA PRO A 230 -0.70 15.30 -11.78
C PRO A 230 -1.89 14.38 -11.49
N VAL A 231 -1.78 13.09 -11.84
CA VAL A 231 -2.83 12.08 -11.73
C VAL A 231 -2.19 10.69 -11.65
N GLY A 232 -2.90 9.70 -11.11
CA GLY A 232 -2.46 8.31 -11.04
C GLY A 232 -3.55 7.43 -10.43
N LEU A 233 -3.44 6.12 -10.57
CA LEU A 233 -4.41 5.16 -10.04
C LEU A 233 -4.37 5.06 -8.52
N SER A 234 -3.25 5.42 -7.92
CA SER A 234 -3.03 5.37 -6.48
C SER A 234 -2.51 6.70 -5.95
N LEU A 235 -2.80 6.96 -4.69
CA LEU A 235 -2.23 8.04 -3.89
C LEU A 235 -1.23 7.46 -2.89
N PHE A 236 -0.20 8.23 -2.59
CA PHE A 236 0.65 8.01 -1.43
C PHE A 236 0.62 9.21 -0.50
N ALA A 237 0.80 8.97 0.79
CA ALA A 237 1.09 10.00 1.78
C ALA A 237 2.31 9.58 2.60
N VAL A 238 3.16 10.56 2.92
CA VAL A 238 4.24 10.44 3.89
C VAL A 238 3.99 11.49 4.95
N ALA A 239 3.97 11.06 6.19
CA ALA A 239 3.74 11.94 7.34
C ALA A 239 4.75 11.61 8.46
N SER A 240 5.01 12.56 9.35
CA SER A 240 5.91 12.40 10.49
C SER A 240 5.17 12.51 11.81
N ALA A 241 5.60 11.72 12.80
CA ALA A 241 5.21 11.94 14.19
C ALA A 241 5.77 13.28 14.67
N ARG A 242 4.91 14.04 15.38
CA ARG A 242 5.26 15.33 16.01
C ARG A 242 6.07 15.14 17.29
#